data_2e29e4914597ef0fedc79fe753eb1fc9
#
_entry.id   2e29e4914597ef0fedc79fe753eb1fc9
#
_cell.length_a   1.000
_cell.length_b   1.000
_cell.length_c   1.000
_cell.angle_alpha   90.00
_cell.angle_beta   90.00
_cell.angle_gamma   90.00
#
_symmetry.space_group_name_H-M   'P 1'
#
loop_
_entity.id
_entity.type
_entity.pdbx_description
1 polymer ?
#
loop_
_entity_poly.entity_id
_entity_poly.type
_entity_poly.pdbx_seq_one_letter_code
_entity_poly.pdbx_strand_id
1 'polypeptide(L)'
;MYDEIDRADVVTAVQDALLGVARFWLDRGVDGFRIDALNFAMHDTALTDNPPAPDTGKPRTRPFDFQLHRFNQSHADIPLFIERIRAVLDEYGAIFTVAEVGGDEALAEMHAFTAGEQRLNSAYGFNFLYASELTPALVASALGEWPDSPGTGWPSWAFENHDAPRALSRWCAAEHRDAFARLKMVLLGSLRGNVILYQGEELGLTQVDIPFAQLQDPEAIANWPLTLSRDGARTPLPWAAQDEQGGFTTGQPWLPLGEENMARAVDRQDGDPASLLNLTRTVVALRKRHPALRIGACDVLLADDVRLVLRRMAGNETIIAVFNLGAAPAAWPECAVLDGGVIQAVNGAEPGHLPPFGAILLTL
;
A
#
# COMPACT_ATOMS: atom_id res chain seq x y z
N MET A 1 -32.22 -9.35 35.12
CA MET A 1 -30.84 -9.33 35.61
C MET A 1 -29.83 -9.11 34.47
N TYR A 2 -30.25 -8.47 33.35
CA TYR A 2 -29.39 -8.04 32.25
C TYR A 2 -29.54 -6.54 31.90
N ASP A 3 -30.36 -5.80 32.69
CA ASP A 3 -30.71 -4.40 32.37
C ASP A 3 -29.84 -3.35 33.07
N GLU A 4 -28.77 -3.76 33.78
CA GLU A 4 -27.92 -2.82 34.53
C GLU A 4 -26.42 -2.89 34.22
N ILE A 5 -26.02 -3.58 33.17
CA ILE A 5 -24.64 -3.41 32.67
C ILE A 5 -24.61 -2.14 31.83
N ASP A 6 -24.04 -1.09 32.40
CA ASP A 6 -23.79 0.14 31.69
C ASP A 6 -22.98 -0.21 30.41
N ARG A 7 -23.54 0.08 29.23
CA ARG A 7 -22.90 -0.20 27.95
C ARG A 7 -21.51 0.46 27.85
N ALA A 8 -21.31 1.58 28.53
CA ALA A 8 -20.02 2.25 28.61
C ALA A 8 -18.97 1.39 29.34
N ASP A 9 -19.38 0.67 30.39
CA ASP A 9 -18.48 -0.24 31.11
C ASP A 9 -18.07 -1.44 30.25
N VAL A 10 -18.99 -1.97 29.43
CA VAL A 10 -18.69 -3.06 28.51
C VAL A 10 -17.72 -2.60 27.41
N VAL A 11 -17.94 -1.44 26.82
CA VAL A 11 -17.04 -0.87 25.81
C VAL A 11 -15.64 -0.64 26.40
N THR A 12 -15.57 -0.09 27.60
CA THR A 12 -14.30 0.12 28.30
C THR A 12 -13.59 -1.21 28.59
N ALA A 13 -14.31 -2.22 29.06
CA ALA A 13 -13.72 -3.54 29.34
C ALA A 13 -13.19 -4.23 28.08
N VAL A 14 -13.89 -4.11 26.94
CA VAL A 14 -13.41 -4.65 25.66
C VAL A 14 -12.16 -3.90 25.19
N GLN A 15 -12.15 -2.58 25.29
CA GLN A 15 -10.97 -1.79 24.95
C GLN A 15 -9.77 -2.15 25.84
N ASP A 16 -9.98 -2.31 27.15
CA ASP A 16 -8.93 -2.73 28.10
C ASP A 16 -8.37 -4.11 27.77
N ALA A 17 -9.22 -5.04 27.36
CA ALA A 17 -8.79 -6.37 26.92
C ALA A 17 -7.92 -6.28 25.65
N LEU A 18 -8.30 -5.45 24.66
CA LEU A 18 -7.51 -5.22 23.46
C LEU A 18 -6.17 -4.53 23.76
N LEU A 19 -6.16 -3.56 24.66
CA LEU A 19 -4.92 -2.93 25.14
C LEU A 19 -4.02 -3.95 25.88
N GLY A 20 -4.64 -4.89 26.62
CA GLY A 20 -3.94 -6.03 27.22
C GLY A 20 -3.26 -6.94 26.19
N VAL A 21 -3.91 -7.18 25.03
CA VAL A 21 -3.29 -7.91 23.91
C VAL A 21 -2.09 -7.14 23.34
N ALA A 22 -2.20 -5.82 23.19
CA ALA A 22 -1.06 -5.00 22.76
C ALA A 22 0.12 -5.13 23.73
N ARG A 23 -0.10 -5.00 25.05
CA ARG A 23 0.93 -5.19 26.09
C ARG A 23 1.56 -6.58 26.04
N PHE A 24 0.74 -7.63 25.87
CA PHE A 24 1.24 -9.00 25.75
C PHE A 24 2.29 -9.17 24.64
N TRP A 25 2.08 -8.53 23.48
CA TRP A 25 3.03 -8.59 22.38
C TRP A 25 4.23 -7.65 22.57
N LEU A 26 4.01 -6.47 23.13
CA LEU A 26 5.08 -5.52 23.45
C LEU A 26 6.06 -6.11 24.48
N ASP A 27 5.55 -6.80 25.50
CA ASP A 27 6.37 -7.53 26.50
C ASP A 27 7.24 -8.63 25.86
N ARG A 28 6.89 -9.05 24.64
CA ARG A 28 7.65 -10.04 23.84
C ARG A 28 8.58 -9.40 22.82
N GLY A 29 8.64 -8.08 22.78
CA GLY A 29 9.61 -7.34 22.00
C GLY A 29 9.18 -7.07 20.56
N VAL A 30 7.86 -6.97 20.25
CA VAL A 30 7.44 -6.45 18.95
C VAL A 30 7.72 -4.94 18.85
N ASP A 31 8.16 -4.48 17.66
CA ASP A 31 8.55 -3.10 17.42
C ASP A 31 7.38 -2.21 16.95
N GLY A 32 6.20 -2.78 16.72
CA GLY A 32 5.04 -2.02 16.28
C GLY A 32 3.84 -2.86 15.88
N PHE A 33 2.79 -2.18 15.43
CA PHE A 33 1.54 -2.81 15.01
C PHE A 33 1.02 -2.25 13.69
N ARG A 34 0.57 -3.14 12.84
CA ARG A 34 -0.41 -2.83 11.81
C ARG A 34 -1.78 -3.16 12.39
N ILE A 35 -2.67 -2.17 12.44
CA ILE A 35 -4.02 -2.30 12.99
C ILE A 35 -4.98 -2.45 11.83
N ASP A 36 -5.56 -3.64 11.75
CA ASP A 36 -6.49 -4.05 10.70
C ASP A 36 -7.84 -3.38 10.85
N ALA A 37 -8.44 -2.92 9.76
CA ALA A 37 -9.81 -2.45 9.67
C ALA A 37 -10.23 -1.56 10.86
N LEU A 38 -9.38 -0.61 11.26
CA LEU A 38 -9.56 0.17 12.49
C LEU A 38 -10.86 0.96 12.54
N ASN A 39 -11.40 1.36 11.39
CA ASN A 39 -12.68 2.06 11.29
C ASN A 39 -13.89 1.20 11.68
N PHE A 40 -13.73 -0.11 11.90
CA PHE A 40 -14.73 -1.02 12.44
C PHE A 40 -14.58 -1.26 13.96
N ALA A 41 -13.62 -0.61 14.61
CA ALA A 41 -13.33 -0.86 16.03
C ALA A 41 -14.47 -0.47 16.98
N MET A 42 -15.39 0.39 16.55
CA MET A 42 -16.53 0.85 17.33
C MET A 42 -17.79 0.96 16.46
N HIS A 43 -18.94 0.82 17.11
CA HIS A 43 -20.25 0.92 16.46
C HIS A 43 -21.20 1.76 17.31
N ASP A 44 -22.33 2.15 16.76
CA ASP A 44 -23.42 2.81 17.51
C ASP A 44 -23.93 1.90 18.63
N THR A 45 -23.86 2.39 19.87
CA THR A 45 -24.28 1.65 21.06
C THR A 45 -25.79 1.44 21.14
N ALA A 46 -26.60 2.22 20.41
CA ALA A 46 -28.03 2.00 20.27
C ALA A 46 -28.37 0.80 19.38
N LEU A 47 -27.37 0.24 18.67
CA LEU A 47 -27.52 -0.85 17.70
C LEU A 47 -28.51 -0.49 16.60
N THR A 48 -28.46 0.73 16.12
CA THR A 48 -29.30 1.22 15.04
C THR A 48 -29.03 0.45 13.75
N ASP A 49 -30.09 0.03 13.07
CA ASP A 49 -29.98 -0.68 11.80
C ASP A 49 -29.37 0.21 10.72
N ASN A 50 -28.44 -0.34 9.95
CA ASN A 50 -27.90 0.34 8.79
C ASN A 50 -28.96 0.49 7.69
N PRO A 51 -29.04 1.63 7.00
CA PRO A 51 -29.93 1.79 5.87
C PRO A 51 -29.48 0.91 4.69
N PRO A 52 -30.41 0.51 3.80
CA PRO A 52 -30.07 -0.27 2.62
C PRO A 52 -29.18 0.53 1.67
N ALA A 53 -28.18 -0.14 1.09
CA ALA A 53 -27.36 0.46 0.04
C ALA A 53 -28.16 0.62 -1.26
N PRO A 54 -27.97 1.71 -2.01
CA PRO A 54 -28.64 1.92 -3.30
C PRO A 54 -28.24 0.82 -4.28
N ASP A 55 -29.15 0.44 -5.15
CA ASP A 55 -28.86 -0.50 -6.23
C ASP A 55 -27.94 0.17 -7.26
N THR A 56 -26.76 -0.42 -7.47
CA THR A 56 -25.78 0.06 -8.45
C THR A 56 -25.81 -0.73 -9.77
N GLY A 57 -26.70 -1.71 -9.89
CA GLY A 57 -26.77 -2.63 -11.04
C GLY A 57 -25.59 -3.61 -11.11
N LYS A 58 -24.68 -3.61 -10.15
CA LYS A 58 -23.56 -4.56 -10.05
C LYS A 58 -23.97 -5.75 -9.17
N PRO A 59 -23.55 -6.98 -9.51
CA PRO A 59 -23.75 -8.12 -8.63
C PRO A 59 -23.15 -7.86 -7.24
N ARG A 60 -23.95 -8.11 -6.19
CA ARG A 60 -23.51 -8.04 -4.80
C ARG A 60 -23.23 -9.46 -4.31
N THR A 61 -22.03 -9.69 -3.82
CA THR A 61 -21.57 -11.02 -3.43
C THR A 61 -21.48 -11.19 -1.92
N ARG A 62 -21.47 -10.08 -1.16
CA ARG A 62 -21.37 -10.11 0.30
C ARG A 62 -22.60 -9.48 0.95
N PRO A 63 -23.07 -10.01 2.09
CA PRO A 63 -24.11 -9.34 2.89
C PRO A 63 -23.76 -7.88 3.22
N PHE A 64 -22.48 -7.59 3.40
CA PHE A 64 -21.93 -6.26 3.62
C PHE A 64 -22.37 -5.26 2.53
N ASP A 65 -22.39 -5.64 1.27
CA ASP A 65 -22.64 -4.74 0.14
C ASP A 65 -24.13 -4.31 0.01
N PHE A 66 -25.03 -4.87 0.83
CA PHE A 66 -26.46 -4.53 0.82
C PHE A 66 -26.82 -3.38 1.75
N GLN A 67 -25.89 -2.87 2.55
CA GLN A 67 -26.13 -1.84 3.54
C GLN A 67 -25.14 -0.67 3.40
N LEU A 68 -25.58 0.53 3.78
CA LEU A 68 -24.67 1.66 4.03
C LEU A 68 -24.19 1.58 5.49
N HIS A 69 -22.89 1.48 5.70
CA HIS A 69 -22.28 1.21 7.01
C HIS A 69 -22.16 2.48 7.87
N ARG A 70 -23.29 3.08 8.23
CA ARG A 70 -23.35 4.34 8.99
C ARG A 70 -23.23 4.15 10.50
N PHE A 71 -23.64 2.98 11.00
CA PHE A 71 -23.77 2.74 12.44
C PHE A 71 -22.85 1.65 12.97
N ASN A 72 -22.18 0.89 12.10
CA ASN A 72 -21.24 -0.17 12.48
C ASN A 72 -19.83 0.08 11.96
N GLN A 73 -19.54 1.27 11.47
CA GLN A 73 -18.24 1.70 10.96
C GLN A 73 -18.07 3.19 11.23
N SER A 74 -16.82 3.65 11.31
CA SER A 74 -16.48 5.09 11.29
C SER A 74 -17.04 5.88 12.49
N HIS A 75 -17.11 5.24 13.67
CA HIS A 75 -17.65 5.89 14.86
C HIS A 75 -16.76 7.08 15.29
N ALA A 76 -17.41 8.18 15.71
CA ALA A 76 -16.73 9.43 16.06
C ALA A 76 -15.73 9.29 17.23
N ASP A 77 -15.90 8.30 18.10
CA ASP A 77 -15.03 8.08 19.26
C ASP A 77 -13.82 7.17 18.99
N ILE A 78 -13.65 6.65 17.77
CA ILE A 78 -12.46 5.86 17.42
C ILE A 78 -11.17 6.61 17.72
N PRO A 79 -11.01 7.92 17.42
CA PRO A 79 -9.83 8.68 17.80
C PRO A 79 -9.51 8.66 19.29
N LEU A 80 -10.50 8.62 20.16
CA LEU A 80 -10.28 8.52 21.61
C LEU A 80 -9.71 7.14 22.01
N PHE A 81 -10.15 6.08 21.36
CA PHE A 81 -9.56 4.76 21.55
C PHE A 81 -8.13 4.70 21.01
N ILE A 82 -7.85 5.34 19.87
CA ILE A 82 -6.49 5.47 19.32
C ILE A 82 -5.56 6.18 20.31
N GLU A 83 -6.02 7.22 20.98
CA GLU A 83 -5.24 7.94 22.00
C GLU A 83 -4.91 7.03 23.20
N ARG A 84 -5.83 6.14 23.58
CA ARG A 84 -5.58 5.09 24.60
C ARG A 84 -4.54 4.06 24.11
N ILE A 85 -4.62 3.64 22.83
CA ILE A 85 -3.61 2.78 22.21
C ILE A 85 -2.24 3.47 22.27
N ARG A 86 -2.15 4.74 21.83
CA ARG A 86 -0.89 5.51 21.85
C ARG A 86 -0.30 5.61 23.25
N ALA A 87 -1.13 5.89 24.25
CA ALA A 87 -0.68 5.98 25.64
C ALA A 87 -0.05 4.67 26.13
N VAL A 88 -0.61 3.51 25.76
CA VAL A 88 -0.01 2.21 26.08
C VAL A 88 1.32 2.01 25.35
N LEU A 89 1.40 2.38 24.07
CA LEU A 89 2.61 2.21 23.29
C LEU A 89 3.77 3.07 23.79
N ASP A 90 3.48 4.28 24.27
CA ASP A 90 4.46 5.22 24.80
C ASP A 90 5.13 4.70 26.10
N GLU A 91 4.51 3.77 26.82
CA GLU A 91 5.13 3.07 27.96
C GLU A 91 6.32 2.19 27.54
N TYR A 92 6.35 1.77 26.26
CA TYR A 92 7.38 0.88 25.71
C TYR A 92 8.41 1.61 24.82
N GLY A 93 8.26 2.90 24.59
CA GLY A 93 9.18 3.72 23.81
C GLY A 93 8.71 3.98 22.39
N ALA A 94 9.63 3.97 21.42
CA ALA A 94 9.37 4.34 20.04
C ALA A 94 8.69 3.19 19.26
N ILE A 95 7.42 2.93 19.51
CA ILE A 95 6.64 1.89 18.86
C ILE A 95 5.92 2.46 17.64
N PHE A 96 6.17 1.89 16.46
CA PHE A 96 5.53 2.32 15.21
C PHE A 96 4.13 1.72 15.05
N THR A 97 3.22 2.52 14.51
CA THR A 97 1.85 2.08 14.22
C THR A 97 1.38 2.53 12.85
N VAL A 98 0.67 1.64 12.16
CA VAL A 98 -0.01 1.93 10.90
C VAL A 98 -1.40 1.31 10.90
N ALA A 99 -2.43 2.10 10.56
CA ALA A 99 -3.79 1.60 10.38
C ALA A 99 -4.08 1.32 8.90
N GLU A 100 -4.90 0.29 8.67
CA GLU A 100 -5.62 0.11 7.43
C GLU A 100 -7.01 0.72 7.57
N VAL A 101 -7.36 1.58 6.60
CA VAL A 101 -8.63 2.32 6.62
C VAL A 101 -9.28 2.21 5.24
N GLY A 102 -10.48 1.66 5.21
CA GLY A 102 -11.32 1.55 4.01
C GLY A 102 -12.67 2.21 4.21
N GLY A 103 -13.46 2.33 3.16
CA GLY A 103 -14.80 2.89 3.20
C GLY A 103 -14.90 4.29 2.61
N ASP A 104 -16.11 4.87 2.66
CA ASP A 104 -16.45 6.11 1.96
C ASP A 104 -15.74 7.35 2.56
N GLU A 105 -15.45 7.33 3.85
CA GLU A 105 -14.80 8.44 4.59
C GLU A 105 -13.34 8.15 4.90
N ALA A 106 -12.72 7.19 4.21
CA ALA A 106 -11.38 6.68 4.54
C ALA A 106 -10.31 7.79 4.68
N LEU A 107 -10.35 8.82 3.82
CA LEU A 107 -9.38 9.91 3.87
C LEU A 107 -9.53 10.76 5.15
N ALA A 108 -10.76 11.16 5.46
CA ALA A 108 -11.04 11.94 6.67
C ALA A 108 -10.65 11.16 7.93
N GLU A 109 -10.90 9.85 7.94
CA GLU A 109 -10.53 8.94 9.02
C GLU A 109 -9.02 8.76 9.14
N MET A 110 -8.31 8.55 8.02
CA MET A 110 -6.85 8.46 8.04
C MET A 110 -6.22 9.71 8.63
N HIS A 111 -6.71 10.91 8.26
CA HIS A 111 -6.28 12.17 8.85
C HIS A 111 -6.59 12.20 10.36
N ALA A 112 -7.83 11.87 10.76
CA ALA A 112 -8.22 11.86 12.16
C ALA A 112 -7.40 10.85 12.98
N PHE A 113 -7.07 9.70 12.41
CA PHE A 113 -6.33 8.63 13.11
C PHE A 113 -4.83 8.92 13.27
N THR A 114 -4.29 9.86 12.49
CA THR A 114 -2.87 10.20 12.48
C THR A 114 -2.58 11.64 12.85
N ALA A 115 -3.59 12.43 13.19
CA ALA A 115 -3.42 13.83 13.53
C ALA A 115 -2.70 14.04 14.86
N GLY A 116 -1.71 14.92 14.88
CA GLY A 116 -0.95 15.27 16.09
C GLY A 116 0.01 14.18 16.55
N GLU A 117 0.40 14.24 17.83
CA GLU A 117 1.41 13.35 18.40
C GLU A 117 0.82 12.20 19.26
N GLN A 118 -0.47 12.28 19.59
CA GLN A 118 -1.13 11.34 20.51
C GLN A 118 -1.93 10.25 19.79
N ARG A 119 -1.72 10.09 18.48
CA ARG A 119 -2.43 9.12 17.64
C ARG A 119 -1.45 8.20 16.93
N LEU A 120 -1.89 7.56 15.87
CA LEU A 120 -1.07 6.62 15.14
C LEU A 120 0.00 7.36 14.32
N ASN A 121 1.12 6.68 14.06
CA ASN A 121 2.19 7.25 13.25
C ASN A 121 1.80 7.38 11.79
N SER A 122 0.96 6.47 11.28
CA SER A 122 0.59 6.43 9.87
C SER A 122 -0.71 5.66 9.64
N ALA A 123 -1.30 5.90 8.47
CA ALA A 123 -2.41 5.11 7.95
C ALA A 123 -2.28 4.93 6.44
N TYR A 124 -2.88 3.90 5.88
CA TYR A 124 -3.02 3.70 4.46
C TYR A 124 -4.44 3.32 4.09
N GLY A 125 -4.86 3.80 2.93
CA GLY A 125 -6.14 3.48 2.31
C GLY A 125 -5.95 2.73 1.00
N PHE A 126 -7.02 2.62 0.24
CA PHE A 126 -7.09 1.78 -0.94
C PHE A 126 -6.93 2.53 -2.26
N ASN A 127 -6.47 3.80 -2.23
CA ASN A 127 -6.35 4.65 -3.42
C ASN A 127 -5.67 3.94 -4.61
N PHE A 128 -4.57 3.22 -4.36
CA PHE A 128 -3.85 2.48 -5.37
C PHE A 128 -4.27 1.02 -5.50
N LEU A 129 -4.71 0.39 -4.40
CA LEU A 129 -4.95 -1.06 -4.34
C LEU A 129 -6.05 -1.55 -5.29
N TYR A 130 -7.08 -0.73 -5.50
CA TYR A 130 -8.21 -1.08 -6.38
C TYR A 130 -8.32 -0.18 -7.63
N ALA A 131 -7.34 0.68 -7.86
CA ALA A 131 -7.27 1.45 -9.09
C ALA A 131 -7.07 0.52 -10.30
N SER A 132 -7.81 0.74 -11.37
CA SER A 132 -7.70 -0.01 -12.62
C SER A 132 -6.44 0.34 -13.42
N GLU A 133 -5.92 1.55 -13.20
CA GLU A 133 -4.75 2.08 -13.91
C GLU A 133 -3.89 2.93 -12.96
N LEU A 134 -2.60 2.96 -13.18
CA LEU A 134 -1.68 3.89 -12.53
C LEU A 134 -1.45 5.09 -13.44
N THR A 135 -2.08 6.22 -13.13
CA THR A 135 -1.96 7.45 -13.91
C THR A 135 -1.28 8.57 -13.15
N PRO A 136 -0.64 9.56 -13.83
CA PRO A 136 -0.14 10.77 -13.17
C PRO A 136 -1.20 11.49 -12.34
N ALA A 137 -2.43 11.58 -12.83
CA ALA A 137 -3.54 12.20 -12.14
C ALA A 137 -3.90 11.49 -10.83
N LEU A 138 -3.91 10.13 -10.82
CA LEU A 138 -4.15 9.34 -9.61
C LEU A 138 -3.08 9.61 -8.56
N VAL A 139 -1.80 9.64 -8.95
CA VAL A 139 -0.68 9.93 -8.03
C VAL A 139 -0.78 11.34 -7.48
N ALA A 140 -1.06 12.33 -8.34
CA ALA A 140 -1.21 13.73 -7.93
C ALA A 140 -2.39 13.91 -6.96
N SER A 141 -3.52 13.26 -7.23
CA SER A 141 -4.69 13.27 -6.33
C SER A 141 -4.34 12.69 -4.97
N ALA A 142 -3.74 11.48 -4.93
CA ALA A 142 -3.36 10.81 -3.70
C ALA A 142 -2.36 11.64 -2.85
N LEU A 143 -1.37 12.27 -3.48
CA LEU A 143 -0.44 13.17 -2.78
C LEU A 143 -1.11 14.45 -2.30
N GLY A 144 -2.07 14.99 -3.08
CA GLY A 144 -2.83 16.19 -2.72
C GLY A 144 -3.74 15.99 -1.51
N GLU A 145 -4.16 14.76 -1.24
CA GLU A 145 -4.92 14.39 -0.04
C GLU A 145 -4.11 14.56 1.26
N TRP A 146 -2.77 14.57 1.17
CA TRP A 146 -1.87 14.66 2.31
C TRP A 146 -0.95 15.88 2.21
N PRO A 147 -1.49 17.11 2.40
CA PRO A 147 -0.70 18.33 2.34
C PRO A 147 0.40 18.32 3.40
N ASP A 148 1.54 18.93 3.08
CA ASP A 148 2.65 19.10 4.02
C ASP A 148 2.38 20.29 4.94
N SER A 149 1.50 20.08 5.91
CA SER A 149 1.11 21.11 6.89
C SER A 149 1.16 20.55 8.32
N PRO A 150 1.42 21.38 9.32
CA PRO A 150 1.43 20.97 10.73
C PRO A 150 0.10 20.30 11.12
N GLY A 151 0.16 19.14 11.76
CA GLY A 151 -1.00 18.40 12.23
C GLY A 151 -1.66 17.49 11.19
N THR A 152 -1.27 17.59 9.93
CA THR A 152 -1.63 16.56 8.92
C THR A 152 -0.76 15.34 9.16
N GLY A 153 -1.35 14.17 9.33
CA GLY A 153 -0.62 12.93 9.60
C GLY A 153 0.38 12.55 8.52
N TRP A 154 0.86 11.32 8.56
CA TRP A 154 1.86 10.79 7.64
C TRP A 154 1.29 9.60 6.86
N PRO A 155 1.18 9.65 5.52
CA PRO A 155 0.62 8.56 4.73
C PRO A 155 1.55 7.35 4.66
N SER A 156 0.96 6.19 4.40
CA SER A 156 1.66 5.01 3.90
C SER A 156 1.07 4.61 2.55
N TRP A 157 1.92 4.21 1.61
CA TRP A 157 1.53 3.86 0.25
C TRP A 157 1.81 2.38 -0.02
N ALA A 158 0.79 1.68 -0.49
CA ALA A 158 0.86 0.30 -0.95
C ALA A 158 0.28 0.21 -2.36
N PHE A 159 1.04 -0.31 -3.32
CA PHE A 159 0.54 -0.60 -4.66
C PHE A 159 -0.02 -2.01 -4.75
N GLU A 160 0.42 -2.89 -3.86
CA GLU A 160 -0.01 -4.28 -3.72
C GLU A 160 -0.22 -4.64 -2.25
N ASN A 161 -1.13 -5.57 -2.00
CA ASN A 161 -1.28 -6.25 -0.72
C ASN A 161 -1.87 -7.65 -0.92
N HIS A 162 -2.17 -8.34 0.18
CA HIS A 162 -2.74 -9.69 0.16
C HIS A 162 -4.23 -9.76 -0.22
N ASP A 163 -4.91 -8.63 -0.37
CA ASP A 163 -6.34 -8.54 -0.70
C ASP A 163 -6.61 -8.00 -2.11
N ALA A 164 -5.63 -7.32 -2.72
CA ALA A 164 -5.73 -6.79 -4.07
C ALA A 164 -4.97 -7.66 -5.08
N PRO A 165 -5.43 -7.74 -6.34
CA PRO A 165 -4.65 -8.37 -7.40
C PRO A 165 -3.30 -7.70 -7.59
N ARG A 166 -2.29 -8.44 -8.02
CA ARG A 166 -0.94 -7.93 -8.29
C ARG A 166 -0.96 -6.74 -9.26
N ALA A 167 -0.26 -5.67 -8.92
CA ALA A 167 -0.26 -4.41 -9.68
C ALA A 167 0.17 -4.59 -11.13
N LEU A 168 1.19 -5.41 -11.39
CA LEU A 168 1.65 -5.68 -12.77
C LEU A 168 0.56 -6.33 -13.63
N SER A 169 -0.31 -7.14 -13.05
CA SER A 169 -1.43 -7.76 -13.77
C SER A 169 -2.63 -6.81 -13.94
N ARG A 170 -2.78 -5.83 -13.03
CA ARG A 170 -3.85 -4.84 -13.10
C ARG A 170 -3.56 -3.67 -14.05
N TRP A 171 -2.30 -3.20 -14.04
CA TRP A 171 -1.93 -1.90 -14.61
C TRP A 171 -1.16 -1.98 -15.90
N CYS A 172 -0.71 -3.18 -16.30
CA CYS A 172 0.22 -3.28 -17.40
C CYS A 172 -0.05 -4.51 -18.27
N ALA A 173 0.02 -4.32 -19.60
CA ALA A 173 0.04 -5.42 -20.56
C ALA A 173 1.29 -6.29 -20.37
N ALA A 174 1.19 -7.58 -20.72
CA ALA A 174 2.21 -8.57 -20.42
C ALA A 174 3.59 -8.20 -20.99
N GLU A 175 3.63 -7.68 -22.22
CA GLU A 175 4.85 -7.28 -22.94
C GLU A 175 5.61 -6.11 -22.31
N HIS A 176 4.98 -5.36 -21.41
CA HIS A 176 5.58 -4.18 -20.78
C HIS A 176 5.93 -4.38 -19.29
N ARG A 177 5.61 -5.55 -18.72
CA ARG A 177 5.69 -5.79 -17.26
C ARG A 177 7.05 -5.49 -16.67
N ASP A 178 8.14 -5.86 -17.32
CA ASP A 178 9.48 -5.66 -16.78
C ASP A 178 9.89 -4.18 -16.75
N ALA A 179 9.58 -3.43 -17.79
CA ALA A 179 9.83 -1.98 -17.82
C ALA A 179 8.94 -1.24 -16.82
N PHE A 180 7.65 -1.60 -16.77
CA PHE A 180 6.70 -1.00 -15.85
C PHE A 180 7.03 -1.32 -14.39
N ALA A 181 7.48 -2.54 -14.07
CA ALA A 181 7.89 -2.92 -12.72
C ALA A 181 9.02 -2.03 -12.20
N ARG A 182 10.00 -1.71 -13.06
CA ARG A 182 11.13 -0.82 -12.72
C ARG A 182 10.67 0.60 -12.45
N LEU A 183 9.84 1.17 -13.35
CA LEU A 183 9.23 2.48 -13.16
C LEU A 183 8.42 2.52 -11.86
N LYS A 184 7.53 1.53 -11.67
CA LYS A 184 6.65 1.42 -10.49
C LYS A 184 7.45 1.43 -9.19
N MET A 185 8.57 0.70 -9.13
CA MET A 185 9.43 0.64 -7.94
C MET A 185 10.08 2.00 -7.64
N VAL A 186 10.61 2.68 -8.66
CA VAL A 186 11.21 4.02 -8.50
C VAL A 186 10.14 5.04 -8.09
N LEU A 187 8.95 4.97 -8.69
CA LEU A 187 7.83 5.84 -8.34
C LEU A 187 7.42 5.66 -6.87
N LEU A 188 7.18 4.41 -6.43
CA LEU A 188 6.79 4.12 -5.05
C LEU A 188 7.85 4.65 -4.06
N GLY A 189 9.15 4.44 -4.36
CA GLY A 189 10.25 4.97 -3.55
C GLY A 189 10.36 6.50 -3.54
N SER A 190 9.71 7.19 -4.48
CA SER A 190 9.76 8.66 -4.61
C SER A 190 8.60 9.38 -3.92
N LEU A 191 7.54 8.67 -3.53
CA LEU A 191 6.37 9.28 -2.89
C LEU A 191 6.70 9.80 -1.47
N ARG A 192 6.03 10.89 -1.06
CA ARG A 192 6.04 11.34 0.33
C ARG A 192 5.17 10.42 1.16
N GLY A 193 5.71 9.85 2.22
CA GLY A 193 5.01 8.87 3.07
C GLY A 193 5.88 7.65 3.36
N ASN A 194 5.35 6.66 4.05
CA ASN A 194 5.99 5.36 4.17
C ASN A 194 5.72 4.52 2.92
N VAL A 195 6.61 3.61 2.62
CA VAL A 195 6.50 2.66 1.52
C VAL A 195 6.19 1.29 2.11
N ILE A 196 5.10 0.69 1.69
CA ILE A 196 4.73 -0.69 2.00
C ILE A 196 5.00 -1.52 0.75
N LEU A 197 5.95 -2.43 0.83
CA LEU A 197 6.23 -3.40 -0.23
C LEU A 197 5.54 -4.72 0.13
N TYR A 198 4.69 -5.19 -0.76
CA TYR A 198 4.11 -6.51 -0.62
C TYR A 198 5.11 -7.57 -1.11
N GLN A 199 5.30 -8.65 -0.34
CA GLN A 199 6.22 -9.73 -0.70
C GLN A 199 6.01 -10.22 -2.14
N GLY A 200 7.09 -10.30 -2.91
CA GLY A 200 7.06 -10.63 -4.34
C GLY A 200 6.92 -9.41 -5.27
N GLU A 201 6.57 -8.23 -4.74
CA GLU A 201 6.58 -6.99 -5.52
C GLU A 201 7.99 -6.64 -5.99
N GLU A 202 8.98 -6.88 -5.15
CA GLU A 202 10.41 -6.72 -5.43
C GLU A 202 10.94 -7.69 -6.51
N LEU A 203 10.22 -8.78 -6.76
CA LEU A 203 10.52 -9.75 -7.82
C LEU A 203 9.73 -9.49 -9.09
N GLY A 204 8.71 -8.63 -9.03
CA GLY A 204 7.78 -8.40 -10.13
C GLY A 204 6.79 -9.53 -10.34
N LEU A 205 6.33 -10.17 -9.24
CA LEU A 205 5.36 -11.25 -9.34
C LEU A 205 4.03 -10.75 -9.93
N THR A 206 3.38 -11.61 -10.68
CA THR A 206 2.09 -11.38 -11.31
C THR A 206 0.97 -12.15 -10.61
N GLN A 207 -0.27 -11.78 -10.89
CA GLN A 207 -1.45 -12.49 -10.43
C GLN A 207 -1.48 -13.89 -11.04
N VAL A 208 -1.68 -14.91 -10.21
CA VAL A 208 -1.85 -16.29 -10.67
C VAL A 208 -3.33 -16.61 -10.78
N ASP A 209 -3.73 -17.21 -11.89
CA ASP A 209 -5.08 -17.74 -12.05
C ASP A 209 -5.17 -19.11 -11.35
N ILE A 210 -5.95 -19.16 -10.26
CA ILE A 210 -6.07 -20.36 -9.42
C ILE A 210 -7.32 -21.13 -9.86
N PRO A 211 -7.18 -22.40 -10.29
CA PRO A 211 -8.34 -23.23 -10.62
C PRO A 211 -9.27 -23.38 -9.42
N PHE A 212 -10.60 -23.42 -9.66
CA PHE A 212 -11.61 -23.53 -8.61
C PHE A 212 -11.33 -24.64 -7.58
N ALA A 213 -10.88 -25.80 -8.04
CA ALA A 213 -10.58 -26.93 -7.17
C ALA A 213 -9.39 -26.70 -6.21
N GLN A 214 -8.61 -25.66 -6.43
CA GLN A 214 -7.43 -25.31 -5.63
C GLN A 214 -7.60 -24.00 -4.85
N LEU A 215 -8.77 -23.35 -4.97
CA LEU A 215 -9.07 -22.13 -4.21
C LEU A 215 -9.08 -22.41 -2.71
N GLN A 216 -8.54 -21.46 -1.96
CA GLN A 216 -8.55 -21.45 -0.50
C GLN A 216 -9.34 -20.25 0.05
N ASP A 217 -9.56 -19.20 -0.75
CA ASP A 217 -10.31 -18.00 -0.37
C ASP A 217 -11.81 -18.33 -0.24
N PRO A 218 -12.38 -18.32 0.99
CA PRO A 218 -13.78 -18.69 1.22
C PRO A 218 -14.78 -17.80 0.44
N GLU A 219 -14.45 -16.51 0.28
CA GLU A 219 -15.31 -15.58 -0.44
C GLU A 219 -15.38 -15.96 -1.94
N ALA A 220 -14.23 -16.24 -2.54
CA ALA A 220 -14.19 -16.65 -3.94
C ALA A 220 -14.88 -18.02 -4.17
N ILE A 221 -14.69 -18.97 -3.26
CA ILE A 221 -15.37 -20.28 -3.33
C ILE A 221 -16.89 -20.11 -3.28
N ALA A 222 -17.38 -19.28 -2.33
CA ALA A 222 -18.82 -19.06 -2.13
C ALA A 222 -19.49 -18.32 -3.29
N ASN A 223 -18.76 -17.46 -3.99
CA ASN A 223 -19.30 -16.55 -5.02
C ASN A 223 -18.77 -16.86 -6.44
N TRP A 224 -18.14 -18.01 -6.64
CA TRP A 224 -17.60 -18.39 -7.94
C TRP A 224 -18.69 -18.39 -9.04
N PRO A 225 -18.42 -17.86 -10.24
CA PRO A 225 -17.21 -17.15 -10.70
C PRO A 225 -17.32 -15.61 -10.60
N LEU A 226 -18.17 -15.08 -9.73
CA LEU A 226 -18.53 -13.64 -9.68
C LEU A 226 -17.44 -12.76 -9.03
N THR A 227 -16.60 -13.33 -8.17
CA THR A 227 -15.50 -12.60 -7.52
C THR A 227 -14.15 -13.14 -7.94
N LEU A 228 -13.19 -12.23 -8.13
CA LEU A 228 -11.79 -12.60 -8.28
C LEU A 228 -11.25 -13.05 -6.92
N SER A 229 -10.62 -14.24 -6.89
CA SER A 229 -9.99 -14.75 -5.69
C SER A 229 -8.76 -13.91 -5.30
N ARG A 230 -8.58 -13.70 -3.99
CA ARG A 230 -7.36 -13.14 -3.41
C ARG A 230 -6.17 -14.11 -3.51
N ASP A 231 -6.42 -15.39 -3.66
CA ASP A 231 -5.41 -16.46 -3.69
C ASP A 231 -4.32 -16.23 -4.73
N GLY A 232 -4.68 -15.67 -5.89
CA GLY A 232 -3.71 -15.40 -6.96
C GLY A 232 -2.60 -14.39 -6.59
N ALA A 233 -2.83 -13.56 -5.57
CA ALA A 233 -1.81 -12.67 -4.99
C ALA A 233 -1.08 -13.31 -3.80
N ARG A 234 -1.56 -14.47 -3.29
CA ARG A 234 -1.07 -15.13 -2.06
C ARG A 234 -0.28 -16.41 -2.35
N THR A 235 0.09 -16.64 -3.59
CA THR A 235 0.88 -17.81 -3.99
C THR A 235 2.24 -17.81 -3.31
N PRO A 236 2.87 -18.99 -3.12
CA PRO A 236 4.19 -19.09 -2.52
C PRO A 236 5.22 -18.23 -3.25
N LEU A 237 6.16 -17.66 -2.50
CA LEU A 237 7.28 -16.90 -3.06
C LEU A 237 8.29 -17.88 -3.70
N PRO A 238 8.65 -17.71 -4.98
CA PRO A 238 9.62 -18.56 -5.64
C PRO A 238 11.05 -18.18 -5.24
N TRP A 239 11.72 -19.05 -4.50
CA TRP A 239 13.10 -18.86 -4.08
C TRP A 239 14.09 -19.44 -5.09
N ALA A 240 13.75 -20.61 -5.69
CA ALA A 240 14.63 -21.34 -6.60
C ALA A 240 13.84 -21.76 -7.85
N ALA A 241 14.24 -21.25 -9.02
CA ALA A 241 13.50 -21.43 -10.28
C ALA A 241 13.52 -22.89 -10.81
N GLN A 242 14.53 -23.68 -10.41
CA GLN A 242 14.67 -25.07 -10.87
C GLN A 242 14.06 -26.08 -9.88
N ASP A 243 13.61 -25.64 -8.72
CA ASP A 243 12.97 -26.50 -7.74
C ASP A 243 11.47 -26.62 -8.08
N GLU A 244 10.91 -27.83 -8.05
CA GLU A 244 9.51 -28.08 -8.38
C GLU A 244 8.53 -27.28 -7.51
N GLN A 245 8.89 -27.07 -6.23
CA GLN A 245 8.10 -26.29 -5.28
C GLN A 245 8.69 -24.87 -5.08
N GLY A 246 9.48 -24.38 -6.04
CA GLY A 246 10.09 -23.05 -5.98
C GLY A 246 11.06 -22.85 -4.83
N GLY A 247 11.56 -23.91 -4.19
CA GLY A 247 12.37 -23.82 -2.97
C GLY A 247 11.58 -23.30 -1.75
N PHE A 248 10.26 -23.19 -1.85
CA PHE A 248 9.39 -22.71 -0.78
C PHE A 248 9.07 -23.80 0.25
N THR A 249 8.84 -25.01 -0.21
CA THR A 249 8.50 -26.17 0.64
C THR A 249 9.02 -27.46 0.03
N THR A 250 9.18 -28.50 0.86
CA THR A 250 9.46 -29.87 0.41
C THR A 250 8.20 -30.72 0.19
N GLY A 251 7.04 -30.20 0.60
CA GLY A 251 5.73 -30.82 0.40
C GLY A 251 4.90 -30.06 -0.63
N GLN A 252 3.65 -30.43 -0.77
CA GLN A 252 2.71 -29.69 -1.62
C GLN A 252 2.43 -28.32 -1.00
N PRO A 253 2.61 -27.21 -1.74
CA PRO A 253 2.26 -25.87 -1.25
C PRO A 253 0.74 -25.71 -1.14
N TRP A 254 0.30 -24.80 -0.27
CA TRP A 254 -1.13 -24.55 -0.04
C TRP A 254 -1.86 -23.95 -1.24
N LEU A 255 -1.13 -23.22 -2.11
CA LEU A 255 -1.56 -22.70 -3.40
C LEU A 255 -0.53 -23.05 -4.48
N PRO A 256 -0.93 -23.19 -5.74
CA PRO A 256 0.01 -23.46 -6.82
C PRO A 256 0.94 -22.28 -7.08
N LEU A 257 2.15 -22.57 -7.50
CA LEU A 257 3.09 -21.60 -8.04
C LEU A 257 2.68 -21.23 -9.48
N GLY A 258 2.76 -19.95 -9.83
CA GLY A 258 2.58 -19.51 -11.21
C GLY A 258 3.83 -19.74 -12.05
N GLU A 259 3.70 -20.25 -13.26
CA GLU A 259 4.83 -20.49 -14.16
C GLU A 259 5.63 -19.21 -14.46
N GLU A 260 4.94 -18.10 -14.75
CA GLU A 260 5.59 -16.79 -14.94
C GLU A 260 6.34 -16.33 -13.69
N ASN A 261 5.79 -16.59 -12.50
CA ASN A 261 6.40 -16.23 -11.23
C ASN A 261 7.64 -17.08 -10.91
N MET A 262 7.67 -18.34 -11.32
CA MET A 262 8.85 -19.21 -11.20
C MET A 262 10.04 -18.65 -12.00
N ALA A 263 9.80 -18.09 -13.18
CA ALA A 263 10.86 -17.44 -13.97
C ALA A 263 11.45 -16.20 -13.27
N ARG A 264 10.73 -15.62 -12.30
CA ARG A 264 11.11 -14.43 -11.52
C ARG A 264 11.68 -14.78 -10.14
N ALA A 265 12.02 -16.04 -9.89
CA ALA A 265 12.53 -16.52 -8.61
C ALA A 265 13.74 -15.74 -8.10
N VAL A 266 13.93 -15.75 -6.77
CA VAL A 266 15.02 -15.01 -6.09
C VAL A 266 16.37 -15.41 -6.65
N ASP A 267 16.67 -16.70 -6.84
CA ASP A 267 17.95 -17.20 -7.35
C ASP A 267 18.31 -16.69 -8.76
N ARG A 268 17.29 -16.31 -9.56
CA ARG A 268 17.48 -15.71 -10.88
C ARG A 268 17.85 -14.24 -10.80
N GLN A 269 17.43 -13.57 -9.74
CA GLN A 269 17.55 -12.12 -9.62
C GLN A 269 18.65 -11.68 -8.65
N ASP A 270 18.98 -12.48 -7.65
CA ASP A 270 19.89 -12.08 -6.57
C ASP A 270 21.28 -11.74 -7.08
N GLY A 271 21.83 -12.55 -7.99
CA GLY A 271 23.13 -12.35 -8.60
C GLY A 271 23.18 -11.41 -9.81
N ASP A 272 22.02 -10.94 -10.32
CA ASP A 272 21.94 -10.04 -11.48
C ASP A 272 21.78 -8.57 -11.03
N PRO A 273 22.82 -7.72 -11.17
CA PRO A 273 22.75 -6.31 -10.80
C PRO A 273 21.65 -5.53 -11.53
N ALA A 274 21.24 -6.00 -12.72
CA ALA A 274 20.19 -5.39 -13.52
C ALA A 274 18.78 -5.88 -13.15
N SER A 275 18.60 -6.80 -12.22
CA SER A 275 17.30 -7.34 -11.81
C SER A 275 16.42 -6.32 -11.09
N LEU A 276 15.12 -6.60 -11.03
CA LEU A 276 14.18 -5.79 -10.26
C LEU A 276 14.46 -5.88 -8.75
N LEU A 277 14.86 -7.06 -8.25
CA LEU A 277 15.25 -7.25 -6.85
C LEU A 277 16.41 -6.32 -6.46
N ASN A 278 17.44 -6.24 -7.28
CA ASN A 278 18.60 -5.36 -7.00
C ASN A 278 18.27 -3.88 -7.22
N LEU A 279 17.38 -3.54 -8.17
CA LEU A 279 16.82 -2.20 -8.26
C LEU A 279 16.03 -1.83 -6.99
N THR A 280 15.21 -2.74 -6.47
CA THR A 280 14.47 -2.52 -5.22
C THR A 280 15.40 -2.23 -4.04
N ARG A 281 16.46 -3.02 -3.89
CA ARG A 281 17.53 -2.77 -2.88
C ARG A 281 18.13 -1.38 -3.04
N THR A 282 18.40 -0.98 -4.30
CA THR A 282 18.94 0.35 -4.62
C THR A 282 17.97 1.46 -4.25
N VAL A 283 16.69 1.35 -4.62
CA VAL A 283 15.66 2.34 -4.28
C VAL A 283 15.50 2.49 -2.77
N VAL A 284 15.48 1.38 -2.03
CA VAL A 284 15.42 1.40 -0.55
C VAL A 284 16.68 2.08 0.03
N ALA A 285 17.86 1.79 -0.50
CA ALA A 285 19.11 2.41 -0.06
C ALA A 285 19.16 3.92 -0.36
N LEU A 286 18.70 4.34 -1.55
CA LEU A 286 18.56 5.75 -1.92
C LEU A 286 17.62 6.47 -0.96
N ARG A 287 16.45 5.91 -0.69
CA ARG A 287 15.49 6.49 0.23
C ARG A 287 16.04 6.65 1.65
N LYS A 288 16.86 5.70 2.12
CA LYS A 288 17.56 5.81 3.42
C LYS A 288 18.63 6.90 3.41
N ARG A 289 19.34 7.07 2.29
CA ARG A 289 20.46 8.01 2.14
C ARG A 289 19.99 9.45 1.99
N HIS A 290 18.87 9.67 1.27
CA HIS A 290 18.38 11.00 0.89
C HIS A 290 17.21 11.45 1.79
N PRO A 291 17.42 12.39 2.72
CA PRO A 291 16.37 12.97 3.55
C PRO A 291 15.18 13.49 2.72
N ALA A 292 15.44 14.11 1.57
CA ALA A 292 14.39 14.58 0.66
C ALA A 292 13.42 13.45 0.26
N LEU A 293 13.91 12.25 -0.04
CA LEU A 293 13.05 11.10 -0.35
C LEU A 293 12.36 10.53 0.89
N ARG A 294 13.05 10.50 2.04
CA ARG A 294 12.58 9.83 3.25
C ARG A 294 11.50 10.63 3.99
N ILE A 295 11.79 11.89 4.29
CA ILE A 295 10.96 12.76 5.16
C ILE A 295 10.61 14.12 4.52
N GLY A 296 11.10 14.38 3.30
CA GLY A 296 10.96 15.66 2.66
C GLY A 296 9.54 15.99 2.19
N ALA A 297 9.28 17.26 2.02
CA ALA A 297 8.10 17.78 1.32
C ALA A 297 8.01 17.22 -0.10
N CYS A 298 6.82 17.21 -0.68
CA CYS A 298 6.57 16.71 -2.02
C CYS A 298 5.62 17.64 -2.77
N ASP A 299 6.13 18.25 -3.84
CA ASP A 299 5.30 19.01 -4.77
C ASP A 299 5.12 18.23 -6.07
N VAL A 300 3.93 18.27 -6.61
CA VAL A 300 3.64 17.79 -7.97
C VAL A 300 3.85 18.97 -8.92
N LEU A 301 4.92 18.94 -9.70
CA LEU A 301 5.24 19.99 -10.66
C LEU A 301 4.52 19.82 -12.00
N LEU A 302 4.24 18.56 -12.36
CA LEU A 302 3.50 18.18 -13.55
C LEU A 302 2.78 16.87 -13.31
N ALA A 303 1.54 16.79 -13.74
CA ALA A 303 0.78 15.55 -13.89
C ALA A 303 -0.12 15.71 -15.12
N ASP A 304 0.32 15.21 -16.25
CA ASP A 304 -0.47 15.20 -17.49
C ASP A 304 -0.90 13.76 -17.86
N ASP A 305 -1.22 13.50 -19.09
CA ASP A 305 -1.75 12.19 -19.53
C ASP A 305 -0.78 11.04 -19.22
N VAL A 306 0.53 11.23 -19.36
CA VAL A 306 1.53 10.17 -19.17
C VAL A 306 2.72 10.58 -18.32
N ARG A 307 2.97 11.91 -18.16
CA ARG A 307 4.16 12.39 -17.43
C ARG A 307 3.80 12.82 -16.02
N LEU A 308 4.67 12.45 -15.09
CA LEU A 308 4.63 12.92 -13.72
C LEU A 308 5.99 13.51 -13.36
N VAL A 309 6.00 14.70 -12.74
CA VAL A 309 7.21 15.30 -12.17
C VAL A 309 6.94 15.65 -10.72
N LEU A 310 7.76 15.08 -9.84
CA LEU A 310 7.71 15.35 -8.40
C LEU A 310 8.97 16.11 -7.99
N ARG A 311 8.81 17.10 -7.11
CA ARG A 311 9.90 17.74 -6.40
C ARG A 311 9.88 17.32 -4.94
N ARG A 312 10.98 16.73 -4.47
CA ARG A 312 11.17 16.34 -3.07
C ARG A 312 12.21 17.24 -2.43
N MET A 313 11.93 17.75 -1.23
CA MET A 313 12.80 18.73 -0.57
C MET A 313 12.94 18.45 0.91
N ALA A 314 14.20 18.47 1.41
CA ALA A 314 14.48 18.44 2.85
C ALA A 314 15.77 19.24 3.15
N GLY A 315 15.66 20.29 3.93
CA GLY A 315 16.79 21.20 4.17
C GLY A 315 17.33 21.79 2.85
N ASN A 316 18.59 21.56 2.56
CA ASN A 316 19.25 22.03 1.33
C ASN A 316 19.22 21.00 0.20
N GLU A 317 18.61 19.84 0.42
CA GLU A 317 18.53 18.80 -0.59
C GLU A 317 17.23 18.91 -1.38
N THR A 318 17.36 18.95 -2.70
CA THR A 318 16.23 18.88 -3.64
C THR A 318 16.46 17.75 -4.62
N ILE A 319 15.41 16.93 -4.81
CA ILE A 319 15.38 15.84 -5.81
C ILE A 319 14.18 16.08 -6.72
N ILE A 320 14.45 16.05 -8.03
CA ILE A 320 13.42 16.04 -9.08
C ILE A 320 13.29 14.61 -9.58
N ALA A 321 12.08 14.07 -9.48
CA ALA A 321 11.74 12.75 -10.00
C ALA A 321 10.83 12.91 -11.22
N VAL A 322 11.28 12.41 -12.37
CA VAL A 322 10.58 12.50 -13.65
C VAL A 322 10.19 11.12 -14.11
N PHE A 323 8.92 10.96 -14.51
CA PHE A 323 8.35 9.69 -14.92
C PHE A 323 7.57 9.83 -16.22
N ASN A 324 7.70 8.83 -17.08
CA ASN A 324 6.79 8.55 -18.19
C ASN A 324 6.03 7.25 -17.90
N LEU A 325 4.76 7.34 -17.53
CA LEU A 325 3.91 6.18 -17.23
C LEU A 325 3.35 5.53 -18.52
N GLY A 326 3.62 6.10 -19.69
CA GLY A 326 3.12 5.63 -20.97
C GLY A 326 4.04 4.61 -21.67
N ALA A 327 3.44 3.83 -22.57
CA ALA A 327 4.12 2.84 -23.39
C ALA A 327 4.80 3.42 -24.67
N ALA A 328 4.80 4.75 -24.82
CA ALA A 328 5.49 5.46 -25.92
C ALA A 328 6.48 6.48 -25.33
N PRO A 329 7.54 6.88 -26.07
CA PRO A 329 8.41 7.96 -25.64
C PRO A 329 7.62 9.26 -25.40
N ALA A 330 7.98 10.01 -24.36
CA ALA A 330 7.37 11.28 -24.04
C ALA A 330 8.39 12.43 -24.17
N ALA A 331 7.89 13.63 -24.46
CA ALA A 331 8.74 14.82 -24.45
C ALA A 331 9.26 15.11 -23.03
N TRP A 332 10.50 15.57 -22.93
CA TRP A 332 11.05 16.00 -21.65
C TRP A 332 10.23 17.16 -21.07
N PRO A 333 9.83 17.11 -19.78
CA PRO A 333 9.04 18.17 -19.17
C PRO A 333 9.85 19.46 -19.01
N GLU A 334 9.30 20.61 -19.41
CA GLU A 334 9.98 21.92 -19.29
C GLU A 334 10.27 22.32 -17.82
N CYS A 335 9.46 21.81 -16.88
CA CYS A 335 9.66 22.05 -15.44
C CYS A 335 10.77 21.18 -14.83
N ALA A 336 11.32 20.20 -15.58
CA ALA A 336 12.40 19.35 -15.08
C ALA A 336 13.76 19.87 -15.57
N VAL A 337 14.69 20.06 -14.62
CA VAL A 337 16.05 20.51 -14.92
C VAL A 337 16.82 19.47 -15.74
N LEU A 338 17.76 19.94 -16.57
CA LEU A 338 18.64 19.08 -17.36
C LEU A 338 20.02 18.90 -16.68
N ASP A 339 20.43 19.84 -15.84
CA ASP A 339 21.79 19.92 -15.25
C ASP A 339 21.92 19.23 -13.90
N GLY A 340 20.87 18.53 -13.45
CA GLY A 340 20.87 17.80 -12.17
C GLY A 340 21.77 16.57 -12.20
N GLY A 341 22.42 16.24 -11.07
CA GLY A 341 23.16 14.99 -10.92
C GLY A 341 22.20 13.80 -10.91
N VAL A 342 22.39 12.84 -11.85
CA VAL A 342 21.58 11.61 -11.90
C VAL A 342 21.93 10.71 -10.73
N ILE A 343 20.96 10.40 -9.87
CA ILE A 343 21.13 9.46 -8.77
C ILE A 343 20.48 8.10 -9.01
N GLN A 344 19.47 8.06 -9.89
CA GLN A 344 18.83 6.83 -10.36
C GLN A 344 18.17 7.07 -11.70
N ALA A 345 18.27 6.09 -12.60
CA ALA A 345 17.51 6.06 -13.85
C ALA A 345 17.12 4.62 -14.19
N VAL A 346 15.99 4.43 -14.86
CA VAL A 346 15.54 3.12 -15.36
C VAL A 346 15.02 3.23 -16.80
N ASN A 347 15.05 2.10 -17.50
CA ASN A 347 14.53 1.94 -18.87
C ASN A 347 15.16 2.91 -19.89
N GLY A 348 16.44 3.29 -19.68
CA GLY A 348 17.16 4.18 -20.59
C GLY A 348 16.79 5.67 -20.49
N ALA A 349 16.15 6.10 -19.39
CA ALA A 349 15.89 7.51 -19.16
C ALA A 349 17.21 8.27 -18.86
N GLU A 350 17.35 9.43 -19.53
CA GLU A 350 18.48 10.34 -19.38
C GLU A 350 17.97 11.79 -19.37
N PRO A 351 18.73 12.77 -18.88
CA PRO A 351 18.33 14.17 -19.00
C PRO A 351 18.04 14.56 -20.44
N GLY A 352 16.82 15.05 -20.70
CA GLY A 352 16.34 15.36 -22.04
C GLY A 352 15.76 14.19 -22.83
N HIS A 353 15.83 12.95 -22.33
CA HIS A 353 15.31 11.76 -23.01
C HIS A 353 14.43 10.91 -22.06
N LEU A 354 13.15 10.75 -22.41
CA LEU A 354 12.16 10.07 -21.58
C LEU A 354 11.47 8.92 -22.36
N PRO A 355 12.09 7.74 -22.42
CA PRO A 355 11.58 6.58 -23.16
C PRO A 355 10.32 5.99 -22.51
N PRO A 356 9.67 4.98 -23.14
CA PRO A 356 8.54 4.28 -22.57
C PRO A 356 8.86 3.75 -21.15
N PHE A 357 7.96 4.00 -20.20
CA PHE A 357 8.15 3.66 -18.80
C PHE A 357 9.49 4.14 -18.21
N GLY A 358 10.08 5.19 -18.76
CA GLY A 358 11.30 5.81 -18.28
C GLY A 358 11.07 6.54 -16.96
N ALA A 359 12.01 6.38 -16.02
CA ALA A 359 12.03 7.16 -14.78
C ALA A 359 13.45 7.59 -14.44
N ILE A 360 13.60 8.82 -13.93
CA ILE A 360 14.89 9.38 -13.55
C ILE A 360 14.75 10.28 -12.30
N LEU A 361 15.69 10.17 -11.39
CA LEU A 361 15.83 11.00 -10.21
C LEU A 361 17.10 11.85 -10.33
N LEU A 362 16.95 13.16 -10.17
CA LEU A 362 18.01 14.17 -10.31
C LEU A 362 18.16 14.95 -9.01
N THR A 363 19.38 15.13 -8.52
CA THR A 363 19.69 16.06 -7.43
C THR A 363 20.01 17.45 -7.99
N LEU A 364 19.55 18.48 -7.28
CA LEU A 364 19.90 19.90 -7.56
C LEU A 364 20.89 20.41 -6.55
#